data_20e6962eb32f15cddbc643d58c669038
#
_entry.id   20e6962eb32f15cddbc643d58c669038
#
_cell.length_a   1.000
_cell.length_b   1.000
_cell.length_c   1.000
_cell.angle_alpha   90.00
_cell.angle_beta   90.00
_cell.angle_gamma   90.00
#
_symmetry.space_group_name_H-M   'P 1'
#
loop_
_entity.id
_entity.type
_entity.pdbx_description
1 polymer ?
#
loop_
_entity_poly.entity_id
_entity_poly.type
_entity_poly.pdbx_seq_one_letter_code
_entity_poly.pdbx_strand_id
1 'polypeptide(L)'
;LPFENESFDALSIAFGIRNVAEPKRALAEFHRVLKPGGRLVVLEFDRPAWFPMRQLNDFYCGWVMPRTASLIARDRSGAYRYLPKSVGTFLSRKQMEEATAEAGFRDVTSRALTLGICICYRAARV
;
A
#
# COMPACT_ATOMS: atom_id res chain seq x y z
N LEU A 1 -9.11 -14.59 -5.76
CA LEU A 1 -8.52 -15.39 -4.69
C LEU A 1 -9.19 -16.77 -4.63
N PRO A 2 -8.42 -17.83 -4.37
CA PRO A 2 -8.96 -19.20 -4.38
C PRO A 2 -9.68 -19.56 -3.07
N PHE A 3 -10.46 -18.64 -2.53
CA PHE A 3 -11.20 -18.81 -1.29
C PHE A 3 -12.69 -18.55 -1.50
N GLU A 4 -13.51 -19.22 -0.70
CA GLU A 4 -14.94 -19.01 -0.72
C GLU A 4 -15.31 -17.62 -0.17
N ASN A 5 -16.55 -17.18 -0.48
CA ASN A 5 -17.08 -15.96 0.08
C ASN A 5 -17.16 -16.06 1.60
N GLU A 6 -16.93 -14.94 2.27
CA GLU A 6 -17.13 -14.81 3.72
C GLU A 6 -16.39 -15.89 4.53
N SER A 7 -15.11 -16.12 4.17
CA SER A 7 -14.28 -17.15 4.80
C SER A 7 -13.44 -16.65 5.95
N PHE A 8 -13.15 -15.33 6.01
CA PHE A 8 -12.16 -14.78 6.93
C PHE A 8 -12.74 -13.67 7.80
N ASP A 9 -12.27 -13.60 9.04
CA ASP A 9 -12.63 -12.54 9.98
C ASP A 9 -11.79 -11.29 9.81
N ALA A 10 -10.58 -11.42 9.30
CA ALA A 10 -9.67 -10.32 9.05
C ALA A 10 -8.75 -10.64 7.88
N LEU A 11 -8.30 -9.59 7.19
CA LEU A 11 -7.34 -9.69 6.11
C LEU A 11 -6.36 -8.53 6.24
N SER A 12 -5.09 -8.83 6.07
CA SER A 12 -4.06 -7.79 6.04
C SER A 12 -3.11 -8.03 4.88
N ILE A 13 -2.60 -6.93 4.32
CA ILE A 13 -1.58 -6.95 3.29
C ILE A 13 -0.59 -5.82 3.58
N ALA A 14 0.68 -6.16 3.59
CA ALA A 14 1.74 -5.20 3.87
C ALA A 14 2.68 -5.11 2.65
N PHE A 15 2.80 -3.91 2.10
CA PHE A 15 3.73 -3.56 1.02
C PHE A 15 3.59 -4.40 -0.26
N GLY A 16 2.42 -4.99 -0.47
CA GLY A 16 2.18 -5.89 -1.61
C GLY A 16 1.14 -5.40 -2.60
N ILE A 17 0.17 -4.58 -2.17
CA ILE A 17 -0.94 -4.20 -3.05
C ILE A 17 -0.47 -3.36 -4.25
N ARG A 18 0.62 -2.60 -4.13
CA ARG A 18 1.16 -1.82 -5.24
C ARG A 18 1.67 -2.68 -6.40
N ASN A 19 1.96 -3.95 -6.13
CA ASN A 19 2.44 -4.90 -7.13
C ASN A 19 1.29 -5.66 -7.82
N VAL A 20 0.06 -5.44 -7.39
CA VAL A 20 -1.11 -6.05 -8.00
C VAL A 20 -1.48 -5.27 -9.25
N ALA A 21 -1.73 -5.96 -10.36
CA ALA A 21 -2.04 -5.33 -11.64
C ALA A 21 -3.31 -4.48 -11.58
N GLU A 22 -4.32 -4.93 -10.85
CA GLU A 22 -5.62 -4.26 -10.70
C GLU A 22 -5.98 -4.10 -9.22
N PRO A 23 -5.49 -3.05 -8.53
CA PRO A 23 -5.74 -2.86 -7.10
C PRO A 23 -7.23 -2.80 -6.73
N LYS A 24 -8.06 -2.18 -7.58
CA LYS A 24 -9.50 -2.10 -7.33
C LYS A 24 -10.16 -3.47 -7.35
N ARG A 25 -9.73 -4.34 -8.25
CA ARG A 25 -10.22 -5.72 -8.31
C ARG A 25 -9.77 -6.53 -7.11
N ALA A 26 -8.53 -6.31 -6.67
CA ALA A 26 -8.02 -6.94 -5.46
C ALA A 26 -8.84 -6.54 -4.23
N LEU A 27 -9.17 -5.27 -4.09
CA LEU A 27 -10.01 -4.77 -3.00
C LEU A 27 -11.42 -5.39 -3.03
N ALA A 28 -12.00 -5.56 -4.21
CA ALA A 28 -13.29 -6.24 -4.36
C ALA A 28 -13.21 -7.70 -3.90
N GLU A 29 -12.12 -8.40 -4.24
CA GLU A 29 -11.88 -9.76 -3.78
C GLU A 29 -11.67 -9.84 -2.25
N PHE A 30 -10.97 -8.89 -1.67
CA PHE A 30 -10.81 -8.80 -0.23
C PHE A 30 -12.16 -8.63 0.47
N HIS A 31 -13.02 -7.80 -0.09
CA HIS A 31 -14.38 -7.62 0.42
C HIS A 31 -15.18 -8.93 0.33
N ARG A 32 -15.06 -9.63 -0.78
CA ARG A 32 -15.80 -10.88 -1.01
C ARG A 32 -15.44 -11.97 0.01
N VAL A 33 -14.15 -12.14 0.31
CA VAL A 33 -13.68 -13.21 1.19
C VAL A 33 -13.80 -12.90 2.68
N LEU A 34 -14.01 -11.64 3.04
CA LEU A 34 -14.22 -11.25 4.43
C LEU A 34 -15.67 -11.47 4.84
N LYS A 35 -15.88 -11.93 6.06
CA LYS A 35 -17.21 -12.05 6.66
C LYS A 35 -17.79 -10.66 6.97
N PRO A 36 -19.12 -10.54 7.05
CA PRO A 36 -19.73 -9.33 7.62
C PRO A 36 -19.15 -9.04 9.01
N GLY A 37 -18.74 -7.79 9.24
CA GLY A 37 -18.02 -7.43 10.44
C GLY A 37 -16.51 -7.66 10.38
N GLY A 38 -16.02 -8.28 9.30
CA GLY A 38 -14.59 -8.50 9.08
C GLY A 38 -13.82 -7.22 8.84
N ARG A 39 -12.53 -7.24 9.10
CA ARG A 39 -11.67 -6.05 9.01
C ARG A 39 -10.56 -6.24 7.99
N LEU A 40 -10.31 -5.16 7.25
CA LEU A 40 -9.20 -5.04 6.32
C LEU A 40 -8.16 -4.07 6.88
N VAL A 41 -6.89 -4.48 6.81
CA VAL A 41 -5.75 -3.59 7.11
C VAL A 41 -4.79 -3.66 5.93
N VAL A 42 -4.47 -2.49 5.37
CA VAL A 42 -3.50 -2.37 4.29
C VAL A 42 -2.38 -1.45 4.75
N LEU A 43 -1.15 -1.92 4.67
CA LEU A 43 0.03 -1.13 4.97
C LEU A 43 0.81 -0.96 3.66
N GLU A 44 1.06 0.28 3.26
CA GLU A 44 1.74 0.57 2.00
C GLU A 44 2.57 1.84 2.10
N PHE A 45 3.57 1.93 1.23
CA PHE A 45 4.39 3.14 1.12
C PHE A 45 3.61 4.25 0.43
N ASP A 46 3.92 5.49 0.83
CA ASP A 46 3.42 6.69 0.19
C ASP A 46 4.52 7.76 0.18
N ARG A 47 4.31 8.80 -0.60
CA ARG A 47 5.23 9.94 -0.64
C ARG A 47 4.76 10.98 0.38
N PRO A 48 5.65 11.47 1.27
CA PRO A 48 5.29 12.55 2.18
C PRO A 48 4.77 13.78 1.40
N ALA A 49 3.64 14.32 1.87
CA ALA A 49 2.98 15.42 1.17
C ALA A 49 3.56 16.79 1.50
N TRP A 50 4.31 16.93 2.60
CA TRP A 50 4.80 18.23 3.07
C TRP A 50 6.28 18.44 2.76
N PHE A 51 6.60 19.69 2.49
CA PHE A 51 7.98 20.15 2.29
C PHE A 51 8.61 20.52 3.65
N PRO A 52 9.91 20.20 3.93
CA PRO A 52 10.91 19.64 3.01
C PRO A 52 10.98 18.10 3.00
N MET A 53 10.16 17.39 3.78
CA MET A 53 10.24 15.93 3.92
C MET A 53 10.03 15.21 2.60
N ARG A 54 9.09 15.71 1.78
CA ARG A 54 8.82 15.12 0.47
C ARG A 54 10.07 15.13 -0.42
N GLN A 55 10.79 16.24 -0.47
CA GLN A 55 11.98 16.36 -1.30
C GLN A 55 13.13 15.52 -0.76
N LEU A 56 13.31 15.48 0.55
CA LEU A 56 14.31 14.61 1.18
C LEU A 56 14.03 13.15 0.92
N ASN A 57 12.77 12.74 1.05
CA ASN A 57 12.34 11.38 0.78
C ASN A 57 12.56 11.02 -0.71
N ASP A 58 12.18 11.89 -1.61
CA ASP A 58 12.34 11.66 -3.05
C ASP A 58 13.83 11.52 -3.42
N PHE A 59 14.68 12.38 -2.88
CA PHE A 59 16.11 12.30 -3.10
C PHE A 59 16.70 10.98 -2.56
N TYR A 60 16.35 10.63 -1.32
CA TYR A 60 16.85 9.41 -0.70
C TYR A 60 16.38 8.17 -1.46
N CYS A 61 15.07 8.05 -1.72
CA CYS A 61 14.51 6.88 -2.37
C CYS A 61 14.89 6.80 -3.85
N GLY A 62 15.03 7.93 -4.53
CA GLY A 62 15.34 7.96 -5.95
C GLY A 62 16.83 7.83 -6.27
N TRP A 63 17.71 8.21 -5.35
CA TRP A 63 19.14 8.28 -5.63
C TRP A 63 19.99 7.53 -4.61
N VAL A 64 19.83 7.80 -3.31
CA VAL A 64 20.70 7.25 -2.27
C VAL A 64 20.39 5.79 -1.99
N MET A 65 19.13 5.47 -1.69
CA MET A 65 18.73 4.12 -1.29
C MET A 65 19.05 3.04 -2.34
N PRO A 66 18.70 3.22 -3.64
CA PRO A 66 19.00 2.19 -4.63
C PRO A 66 20.50 1.90 -4.75
N ARG A 67 21.33 2.94 -4.71
CA ARG A 67 22.78 2.78 -4.82
C ARG A 67 23.38 2.12 -3.59
N THR A 68 23.02 2.60 -2.41
CA THR A 68 23.53 2.08 -1.15
C THR A 68 23.07 0.65 -0.92
N ALA A 69 21.79 0.37 -1.12
CA ALA A 69 21.24 -0.96 -0.92
C ALA A 69 21.82 -1.97 -1.91
N SER A 70 21.95 -1.60 -3.19
CA SER A 70 22.53 -2.47 -4.20
C SER A 70 24.00 -2.77 -3.91
N LEU A 71 24.76 -1.79 -3.42
CA LEU A 71 26.16 -1.96 -3.07
C LEU A 71 26.34 -2.90 -1.86
N ILE A 72 25.56 -2.68 -0.80
CA ILE A 72 25.61 -3.49 0.43
C ILE A 72 25.11 -4.91 0.19
N ALA A 73 23.96 -5.04 -0.46
CA ALA A 73 23.32 -6.34 -0.74
C ALA A 73 23.94 -7.06 -1.94
N ARG A 74 24.79 -6.39 -2.72
CA ARG A 74 25.32 -6.89 -3.99
C ARG A 74 24.22 -7.30 -4.96
N ASP A 75 23.10 -6.63 -4.90
CA ASP A 75 21.95 -6.90 -5.75
C ASP A 75 22.10 -6.18 -7.08
N ARG A 76 22.14 -6.94 -8.17
CA ARG A 76 22.21 -6.41 -9.53
C ARG A 76 20.89 -6.50 -10.28
N SER A 77 19.84 -7.01 -9.63
CA SER A 77 18.53 -7.19 -10.26
C SER A 77 17.80 -5.87 -10.50
N GLY A 78 18.16 -4.81 -9.79
CA GLY A 78 17.48 -3.52 -9.86
C GLY A 78 16.23 -3.45 -9.00
N ALA A 79 16.01 -4.40 -8.10
CA ALA A 79 14.83 -4.44 -7.22
C ALA A 79 14.70 -3.17 -6.38
N TYR A 80 15.80 -2.67 -5.84
CA TYR A 80 15.81 -1.44 -5.03
C TYR A 80 15.58 -0.18 -5.84
N ARG A 81 15.78 -0.21 -7.16
CA ARG A 81 15.42 0.89 -8.06
C ARG A 81 13.94 0.86 -8.38
N TYR A 82 13.36 -0.33 -8.47
CA TYR A 82 11.93 -0.51 -8.73
C TYR A 82 11.06 -0.01 -7.57
N LEU A 83 11.50 -0.19 -6.32
CA LEU A 83 10.70 0.17 -5.15
C LEU A 83 10.25 1.64 -5.15
N PRO A 84 11.13 2.66 -5.22
CA PRO A 84 10.67 4.05 -5.26
C PRO A 84 9.85 4.37 -6.50
N LYS A 85 10.13 3.76 -7.65
CA LYS A 85 9.35 3.95 -8.87
C LYS A 85 7.92 3.42 -8.71
N SER A 86 7.75 2.22 -8.14
CA SER A 86 6.43 1.64 -7.92
C SER A 86 5.60 2.44 -6.92
N VAL A 87 6.21 2.95 -5.86
CA VAL A 87 5.55 3.83 -4.89
C VAL A 87 5.10 5.13 -5.55
N GLY A 88 5.96 5.73 -6.38
CA GLY A 88 5.66 6.99 -7.07
C GLY A 88 4.55 6.89 -8.11
N THR A 89 4.29 5.70 -8.64
CA THR A 89 3.24 5.48 -9.65
C THR A 89 1.98 4.84 -9.10
N PHE A 90 1.98 4.43 -7.82
CA PHE A 90 0.82 3.83 -7.20
C PHE A 90 -0.24 4.89 -6.84
N LEU A 91 -1.42 4.44 -6.46
CA LEU A 91 -2.52 5.29 -6.02
C LEU A 91 -2.09 6.17 -4.84
N SER A 92 -2.53 7.43 -4.84
CA SER A 92 -2.34 8.32 -3.70
C SER A 92 -3.16 7.82 -2.51
N ARG A 93 -2.87 8.39 -1.31
CA ARG A 93 -3.63 8.08 -0.10
C ARG A 93 -5.13 8.28 -0.30
N LYS A 94 -5.52 9.41 -0.89
CA LYS A 94 -6.93 9.71 -1.16
C LYS A 94 -7.55 8.74 -2.15
N GLN A 95 -6.83 8.43 -3.22
CA GLN A 95 -7.30 7.47 -4.23
C GLN A 95 -7.46 6.07 -3.65
N MET A 96 -6.56 5.67 -2.75
CA MET A 96 -6.65 4.39 -2.07
C MET A 96 -7.85 4.33 -1.13
N GLU A 97 -8.13 5.39 -0.39
CA GLU A 97 -9.31 5.49 0.46
C GLU A 97 -10.60 5.40 -0.37
N GLU A 98 -10.66 6.13 -1.48
CA GLU A 98 -11.80 6.12 -2.39
C GLU A 98 -12.02 4.73 -3.01
N ALA A 99 -10.95 4.09 -3.47
CA ALA A 99 -11.03 2.76 -4.06
C ALA A 99 -11.52 1.71 -3.05
N THR A 100 -11.09 1.84 -1.80
CA THR A 100 -11.53 0.94 -0.72
C THR A 100 -13.02 1.12 -0.43
N ALA A 101 -13.48 2.37 -0.38
CA ALA A 101 -14.90 2.66 -0.20
C ALA A 101 -15.76 2.17 -1.38
N GLU A 102 -15.27 2.34 -2.61
CA GLU A 102 -15.95 1.85 -3.82
C GLU A 102 -16.06 0.32 -3.87
N ALA A 103 -15.12 -0.39 -3.24
CA ALA A 103 -15.18 -1.85 -3.14
C ALA A 103 -16.26 -2.34 -2.17
N GLY A 104 -16.89 -1.45 -1.43
CA GLY A 104 -17.97 -1.77 -0.49
C GLY A 104 -17.58 -1.70 0.98
N PHE A 105 -16.34 -1.38 1.29
CA PHE A 105 -15.89 -1.22 2.67
C PHE A 105 -16.44 0.05 3.30
N ARG A 106 -16.63 0.00 4.63
CA ARG A 106 -17.07 1.14 5.43
C ARG A 106 -16.06 1.47 6.50
N ASP A 107 -16.20 2.64 7.11
CA ASP A 107 -15.30 3.14 8.14
C ASP A 107 -13.85 3.17 7.65
N VAL A 108 -13.66 3.57 6.40
CA VAL A 108 -12.34 3.66 5.78
C VAL A 108 -11.57 4.78 6.44
N THR A 109 -10.48 4.43 7.11
CA THR A 109 -9.58 5.38 7.76
C THR A 109 -8.15 5.12 7.32
N SER A 110 -7.32 6.13 7.42
CA SER A 110 -5.90 6.00 7.14
C SER A 110 -5.08 6.80 8.15
N ARG A 111 -3.90 6.29 8.45
CA ARG A 111 -2.97 6.94 9.36
C ARG A 111 -1.57 6.93 8.77
N ALA A 112 -0.97 8.11 8.72
CA ALA A 112 0.42 8.25 8.30
C ALA A 112 1.36 7.76 9.41
N LEU A 113 2.32 6.95 9.03
CA LEU A 113 3.38 6.45 9.89
C LEU A 113 4.73 6.91 9.35
N THR A 114 5.74 7.02 10.23
CA THR A 114 7.10 7.34 9.82
C THR A 114 7.14 8.61 8.94
N LEU A 115 6.57 9.70 9.46
CA LEU A 115 6.53 11.02 8.81
C LEU A 115 5.86 11.01 7.42
N GLY A 116 4.91 10.11 7.18
CA GLY A 116 4.17 10.03 5.93
C GLY A 116 4.79 9.13 4.87
N ILE A 117 5.86 8.41 5.18
CA ILE A 117 6.48 7.46 4.25
C ILE A 117 5.62 6.21 4.10
N CYS A 118 4.93 5.83 5.16
CA CYS A 118 4.08 4.65 5.22
C CYS A 118 2.67 5.04 5.68
N ILE A 119 1.67 4.46 5.05
CA ILE A 119 0.26 4.70 5.40
C ILE A 119 -0.38 3.38 5.80
N CYS A 120 -1.08 3.39 6.92
CA CYS A 120 -1.92 2.26 7.35
C CYS A 120 -3.38 2.59 7.06
N TYR A 121 -3.99 1.83 6.17
CA TYR A 121 -5.42 1.94 5.83
C TYR A 121 -6.19 0.88 6.61
N ARG A 122 -7.31 1.28 7.18
CA ARG A 122 -8.19 0.37 7.92
C ARG A 122 -9.62 0.54 7.41
N ALA A 123 -10.30 -0.58 7.25
CA ALA A 123 -11.68 -0.57 6.78
C ALA A 123 -12.43 -1.77 7.35
N ALA A 124 -13.74 -1.70 7.36
CA ALA A 124 -14.60 -2.78 7.83
C ALA A 124 -15.58 -3.19 6.74
N ARG A 125 -15.87 -4.49 6.68
CA ARG A 125 -16.99 -5.01 5.92
C ARG A 125 -18.22 -5.05 6.81
N VAL A 126 -19.26 -4.38 6.39
CA VAL A 126 -20.54 -4.34 7.13
C VAL A 126 -21.55 -5.28 6.51
#